data_b53947a3f14134e3779bafcb1c49b17d
#
_entry.id   b53947a3f14134e3779bafcb1c49b17d
#
_cell.length_a   1.000
_cell.length_b   1.000
_cell.length_c   1.000
_cell.angle_alpha   90.00
_cell.angle_beta   90.00
_cell.angle_gamma   90.00
#
_symmetry.space_group_name_H-M   'P 1'
#
loop_
_entity.id
_entity.type
_entity.pdbx_description
1 polymer ?
#
loop_
_entity_poly.entity_id
_entity_poly.type
_entity_poly.pdbx_seq_one_letter_code
_entity_poly.pdbx_strand_id
1 'polypeptide(L)'
;MSDDLMFQDQIRDVVRAAYGAITTGAGWAMARRFYSDEELATVPSEAVDWALGVGNPVRHAGLSEGEVVLDIGSGGGIDTVLAAQRVGPTGRVIGLDALPEMCQRAHGAAKAAGVAPWCDLREGEMEAIPLPDEFVDVVISNGVINLSPRKSRAFAEITRVLRPGGRVCVSDLVVNDDLPPEVLSSGPAWAGCIAGALSERIFARKLDRAGLVDVEMSERTPLTLDDVALYPLFTPEVLTLMRRLLPDDTRQHIATSLIVRARKPAVRIPHVPAAPSCPDASALVQRLDDVAAVEAGGVTVRALKRVDEVELTVKDIEAGHTTPFHSHSHAHRGIIMTGTGMLQLTGRRLPLTPGDVFSIAPNAPHAIASDGPGSLRLVCLDCFVDSAT
;
A
#
# COMPACT_ATOMS: atom_id res chain seq x y z
N MET A 1 -24.28 -8.88 -3.53
CA MET A 1 -23.19 -9.29 -2.57
C MET A 1 -22.64 -10.69 -2.83
N SER A 2 -23.43 -11.67 -3.33
CA SER A 2 -22.93 -13.03 -3.65
C SER A 2 -22.09 -13.10 -4.92
N ASP A 3 -22.45 -12.39 -5.98
CA ASP A 3 -21.76 -12.49 -7.28
C ASP A 3 -20.38 -11.84 -7.28
N ASP A 4 -20.18 -10.77 -6.52
CA ASP A 4 -18.89 -10.09 -6.38
C ASP A 4 -17.88 -10.96 -5.58
N LEU A 5 -18.33 -11.69 -4.58
CA LEU A 5 -17.49 -12.63 -3.82
C LEU A 5 -17.07 -13.83 -4.67
N MET A 6 -17.99 -14.39 -5.48
CA MET A 6 -17.68 -15.47 -6.41
C MET A 6 -16.64 -15.06 -7.44
N PHE A 7 -16.74 -13.85 -8.00
CA PHE A 7 -15.76 -13.32 -8.94
C PHE A 7 -14.36 -13.15 -8.29
N GLN A 8 -14.31 -12.68 -7.05
CA GLN A 8 -13.05 -12.51 -6.31
C GLN A 8 -12.36 -13.84 -6.01
N ASP A 9 -13.10 -14.87 -5.66
CA ASP A 9 -12.56 -16.23 -5.42
C ASP A 9 -12.06 -16.85 -6.74
N GLN A 10 -12.78 -16.67 -7.84
CA GLN A 10 -12.34 -17.11 -9.18
C GLN A 10 -11.01 -16.45 -9.59
N ILE A 11 -10.82 -15.15 -9.34
CA ILE A 11 -9.55 -14.48 -9.63
C ILE A 11 -8.42 -15.10 -8.81
N ARG A 12 -8.64 -15.37 -7.52
CA ARG A 12 -7.63 -16.00 -6.67
C ARG A 12 -7.24 -17.38 -7.19
N ASP A 13 -8.21 -18.19 -7.60
CA ASP A 13 -7.98 -19.51 -8.17
C ASP A 13 -7.19 -19.42 -9.49
N VAL A 14 -7.51 -18.46 -10.35
CA VAL A 14 -6.76 -18.18 -11.60
C VAL A 14 -5.31 -17.83 -11.30
N VAL A 15 -5.06 -16.91 -10.35
CA VAL A 15 -3.71 -16.52 -9.94
C VAL A 15 -2.94 -17.71 -9.38
N ARG A 16 -3.53 -18.46 -8.43
CA ARG A 16 -2.90 -19.65 -7.85
C ARG A 16 -2.58 -20.70 -8.90
N ALA A 17 -3.51 -20.98 -9.81
CA ALA A 17 -3.30 -21.93 -10.90
C ALA A 17 -2.18 -21.49 -11.85
N ALA A 18 -2.14 -20.20 -12.22
CA ALA A 18 -1.12 -19.66 -13.11
C ALA A 18 0.29 -19.74 -12.48
N TYR A 19 0.44 -19.31 -11.22
CA TYR A 19 1.73 -19.36 -10.53
C TYR A 19 2.15 -20.79 -10.16
N GLY A 20 1.20 -21.67 -9.84
CA GLY A 20 1.46 -23.09 -9.58
C GLY A 20 1.86 -23.88 -10.84
N ALA A 21 1.51 -23.39 -12.03
CA ALA A 21 1.84 -24.04 -13.29
C ALA A 21 3.22 -23.64 -13.85
N ILE A 22 3.83 -22.54 -13.39
CA ILE A 22 5.14 -22.13 -13.85
C ILE A 22 6.23 -23.07 -13.31
N THR A 23 7.20 -23.38 -14.16
CA THR A 23 8.34 -24.26 -13.84
C THR A 23 9.65 -23.52 -13.68
N THR A 24 9.67 -22.24 -14.03
CA THR A 24 10.81 -21.32 -13.90
C THR A 24 10.30 -19.90 -13.81
N GLY A 25 11.09 -18.98 -13.24
CA GLY A 25 10.84 -17.54 -13.26
C GLY A 25 11.32 -16.87 -14.55
N ALA A 26 11.31 -15.54 -14.56
CA ALA A 26 11.91 -14.71 -15.61
C ALA A 26 13.45 -14.68 -15.52
N GLY A 27 14.01 -15.16 -14.41
CA GLY A 27 15.42 -15.40 -14.20
C GLY A 27 16.31 -14.15 -14.24
N TRP A 28 17.59 -14.38 -14.55
CA TRP A 28 18.63 -13.37 -14.53
C TRP A 28 18.36 -12.16 -15.45
N ALA A 29 17.71 -12.38 -16.60
CA ALA A 29 17.41 -11.30 -17.54
C ALA A 29 16.53 -10.22 -16.92
N MET A 30 15.53 -10.62 -16.14
CA MET A 30 14.64 -9.69 -15.44
C MET A 30 15.26 -9.19 -14.14
N ALA A 31 15.92 -10.06 -13.38
CA ALA A 31 16.54 -9.68 -12.12
C ALA A 31 17.56 -8.52 -12.30
N ARG A 32 18.40 -8.58 -13.33
CA ARG A 32 19.40 -7.54 -13.65
C ARG A 32 18.83 -6.19 -14.05
N ARG A 33 17.55 -6.09 -14.33
CA ARG A 33 16.89 -4.78 -14.56
C ARG A 33 16.70 -3.99 -13.27
N PHE A 34 16.59 -4.68 -12.14
CA PHE A 34 16.20 -4.07 -10.88
C PHE A 34 17.25 -4.22 -9.79
N TYR A 35 18.04 -5.27 -9.81
CA TYR A 35 19.08 -5.54 -8.83
C TYR A 35 20.46 -5.35 -9.45
N SER A 36 21.42 -4.88 -8.66
CA SER A 36 22.81 -4.79 -9.12
C SER A 36 23.48 -6.17 -9.11
N ASP A 37 24.57 -6.30 -9.88
CA ASP A 37 25.34 -7.55 -9.90
C ASP A 37 25.91 -7.89 -8.51
N GLU A 38 26.25 -6.87 -7.69
CA GLU A 38 26.70 -7.04 -6.30
C GLU A 38 25.59 -7.61 -5.42
N GLU A 39 24.34 -7.11 -5.54
CA GLU A 39 23.21 -7.65 -4.81
C GLU A 39 22.93 -9.10 -5.22
N LEU A 40 22.88 -9.36 -6.54
CA LEU A 40 22.62 -10.71 -7.05
C LEU A 40 23.72 -11.72 -6.72
N ALA A 41 24.98 -11.28 -6.58
CA ALA A 41 26.08 -12.15 -6.17
C ALA A 41 25.93 -12.67 -4.73
N THR A 42 25.13 -12.02 -3.90
CA THR A 42 24.88 -12.44 -2.50
C THR A 42 23.63 -13.33 -2.37
N VAL A 43 22.87 -13.50 -3.45
CA VAL A 43 21.63 -14.29 -3.48
C VAL A 43 21.93 -15.62 -4.19
N PRO A 44 21.45 -16.77 -3.68
CA PRO A 44 21.59 -18.05 -4.37
C PRO A 44 20.99 -18.02 -5.78
N SER A 45 21.70 -18.64 -6.75
CA SER A 45 21.28 -18.66 -8.16
C SER A 45 19.88 -19.20 -8.36
N GLU A 46 19.50 -20.23 -7.59
CA GLU A 46 18.17 -20.82 -7.64
C GLU A 46 17.07 -19.82 -7.30
N ALA A 47 17.32 -18.88 -6.37
CA ALA A 47 16.36 -17.81 -6.08
C ALA A 47 16.27 -16.82 -7.25
N VAL A 48 17.40 -16.48 -7.89
CA VAL A 48 17.43 -15.59 -9.05
C VAL A 48 16.73 -16.22 -10.26
N ASP A 49 16.88 -17.52 -10.48
CA ASP A 49 16.18 -18.25 -11.54
C ASP A 49 14.65 -18.16 -11.41
N TRP A 50 14.16 -17.95 -10.18
CA TRP A 50 12.75 -17.75 -9.88
C TRP A 50 12.34 -16.28 -9.74
N ALA A 51 13.13 -15.34 -10.25
CA ALA A 51 12.80 -13.93 -10.24
C ALA A 51 11.47 -13.67 -10.99
N LEU A 52 10.50 -13.12 -10.30
CA LEU A 52 9.18 -12.72 -10.82
C LEU A 52 8.82 -11.27 -10.42
N GLY A 53 9.67 -10.64 -9.62
CA GLY A 53 9.48 -9.27 -9.16
C GLY A 53 9.61 -8.24 -10.28
N VAL A 54 9.09 -7.07 -10.03
CA VAL A 54 9.04 -5.94 -10.97
C VAL A 54 9.83 -4.73 -10.47
N GLY A 55 10.68 -4.90 -9.45
CA GLY A 55 11.53 -3.85 -8.90
C GLY A 55 12.44 -4.36 -7.78
N ASN A 56 12.93 -3.43 -6.94
CA ASN A 56 13.79 -3.74 -5.79
C ASN A 56 13.33 -2.96 -4.54
N PRO A 57 12.31 -3.44 -3.83
CA PRO A 57 11.81 -2.75 -2.64
C PRO A 57 12.84 -2.72 -1.50
N VAL A 58 13.73 -3.71 -1.39
CA VAL A 58 14.75 -3.80 -0.33
C VAL A 58 15.71 -2.60 -0.37
N ARG A 59 16.13 -2.19 -1.58
CA ARG A 59 17.02 -1.03 -1.78
C ARG A 59 16.39 0.27 -1.26
N HIS A 60 15.09 0.41 -1.37
CA HIS A 60 14.34 1.64 -1.08
C HIS A 60 13.61 1.63 0.26
N ALA A 61 13.53 0.47 0.93
CA ALA A 61 12.86 0.33 2.23
C ALA A 61 13.63 0.96 3.39
N GLY A 62 14.92 1.31 3.20
CA GLY A 62 15.76 1.88 4.25
C GLY A 62 15.90 0.94 5.46
N LEU A 63 16.14 -0.36 5.21
CA LEU A 63 16.25 -1.37 6.26
C LEU A 63 17.46 -1.12 7.16
N SER A 64 17.27 -1.35 8.46
CA SER A 64 18.27 -1.22 9.51
C SER A 64 18.48 -2.54 10.25
N GLU A 65 19.65 -2.71 10.82
CA GLU A 65 19.97 -3.88 11.66
C GLU A 65 18.98 -4.00 12.84
N GLY A 66 18.55 -5.21 13.13
CA GLY A 66 17.63 -5.51 14.23
C GLY A 66 16.14 -5.34 13.92
N GLU A 67 15.76 -4.81 12.73
CA GLU A 67 14.35 -4.65 12.38
C GLU A 67 13.64 -5.97 12.07
N VAL A 68 12.34 -5.99 12.30
CA VAL A 68 11.42 -7.07 11.91
C VAL A 68 10.75 -6.69 10.61
N VAL A 69 11.03 -7.44 9.55
CA VAL A 69 10.52 -7.20 8.19
C VAL A 69 9.51 -8.28 7.80
N LEU A 70 8.41 -7.87 7.17
CA LEU A 70 7.50 -8.76 6.46
C LEU A 70 7.69 -8.59 4.95
N ASP A 71 7.98 -9.66 4.26
CA ASP A 71 8.06 -9.76 2.80
C ASP A 71 6.80 -10.45 2.28
N ILE A 72 5.90 -9.67 1.65
CA ILE A 72 4.63 -10.17 1.11
C ILE A 72 4.83 -10.64 -0.33
N GLY A 73 4.58 -11.93 -0.56
CA GLY A 73 4.85 -12.61 -1.82
C GLY A 73 6.34 -12.92 -1.95
N SER A 74 6.89 -13.67 -1.00
CA SER A 74 8.33 -13.98 -0.94
C SER A 74 8.87 -14.73 -2.17
N GLY A 75 8.00 -15.42 -2.92
CA GLY A 75 8.35 -16.09 -4.17
C GLY A 75 9.58 -16.99 -4.03
N GLY A 76 10.57 -16.83 -4.93
CA GLY A 76 11.85 -17.55 -4.90
C GLY A 76 12.81 -17.11 -3.79
N GLY A 77 12.53 -16.02 -3.08
CA GLY A 77 13.26 -15.60 -1.90
C GLY A 77 14.35 -14.54 -2.12
N ILE A 78 14.41 -13.86 -3.27
CA ILE A 78 15.41 -12.81 -3.52
C ILE A 78 15.30 -11.71 -2.46
N ASP A 79 14.12 -11.07 -2.35
CA ASP A 79 13.92 -9.94 -1.45
C ASP A 79 14.00 -10.38 0.03
N THR A 80 13.51 -11.60 0.34
CA THR A 80 13.66 -12.21 1.68
C THR A 80 15.13 -12.33 2.09
N VAL A 81 16.00 -12.86 1.20
CA VAL A 81 17.44 -13.03 1.47
C VAL A 81 18.13 -11.67 1.61
N LEU A 82 17.89 -10.75 0.68
CA LEU A 82 18.47 -9.41 0.73
C LEU A 82 18.04 -8.64 1.97
N ALA A 83 16.75 -8.74 2.35
CA ALA A 83 16.25 -8.13 3.58
C ALA A 83 16.91 -8.75 4.82
N ALA A 84 17.05 -10.09 4.85
CA ALA A 84 17.68 -10.80 5.96
C ALA A 84 19.16 -10.42 6.13
N GLN A 85 19.89 -10.22 5.04
CA GLN A 85 21.27 -9.72 5.08
C GLN A 85 21.35 -8.30 5.64
N ARG A 86 20.37 -7.44 5.36
CA ARG A 86 20.31 -6.05 5.84
C ARG A 86 19.99 -5.95 7.32
N VAL A 87 19.01 -6.75 7.81
CA VAL A 87 18.60 -6.69 9.22
C VAL A 87 19.52 -7.49 10.15
N GLY A 88 20.31 -8.41 9.60
CA GLY A 88 21.26 -9.21 10.35
C GLY A 88 20.62 -10.18 11.38
N PRO A 89 21.44 -10.89 12.16
CA PRO A 89 20.99 -11.95 13.07
C PRO A 89 20.23 -11.42 14.31
N THR A 90 20.26 -10.12 14.56
CA THR A 90 19.47 -9.45 15.62
C THR A 90 18.08 -9.03 15.15
N GLY A 91 17.86 -9.01 13.82
CA GLY A 91 16.58 -8.76 13.20
C GLY A 91 15.82 -10.05 12.86
N ARG A 92 14.73 -9.89 12.12
CA ARG A 92 13.91 -11.02 11.66
C ARG A 92 13.26 -10.68 10.33
N VAL A 93 13.21 -11.65 9.41
CA VAL A 93 12.40 -11.54 8.19
C VAL A 93 11.32 -12.62 8.19
N ILE A 94 10.08 -12.21 7.99
CA ILE A 94 8.96 -13.10 7.76
C ILE A 94 8.64 -13.03 6.27
N GLY A 95 8.83 -14.13 5.53
CA GLY A 95 8.37 -14.27 4.16
C GLY A 95 6.98 -14.89 4.14
N LEU A 96 6.04 -14.25 3.47
CA LEU A 96 4.66 -14.71 3.30
C LEU A 96 4.39 -15.00 1.84
N ASP A 97 3.89 -16.18 1.51
CA ASP A 97 3.43 -16.51 0.17
C ASP A 97 2.17 -17.39 0.22
N ALA A 98 1.32 -17.28 -0.78
CA ALA A 98 0.09 -18.06 -0.87
C ALA A 98 0.35 -19.50 -1.37
N LEU A 99 1.53 -19.76 -1.93
CA LEU A 99 1.92 -21.05 -2.49
C LEU A 99 2.97 -21.75 -1.61
N PRO A 100 2.68 -22.95 -1.09
CA PRO A 100 3.63 -23.72 -0.28
C PRO A 100 4.98 -23.94 -0.97
N GLU A 101 4.95 -24.14 -2.30
CA GLU A 101 6.15 -24.38 -3.11
C GLU A 101 7.06 -23.13 -3.12
N MET A 102 6.50 -21.93 -3.14
CA MET A 102 7.27 -20.68 -3.06
C MET A 102 7.87 -20.51 -1.67
N CYS A 103 7.12 -20.80 -0.61
CA CYS A 103 7.68 -20.81 0.75
C CYS A 103 8.87 -21.77 0.89
N GLN A 104 8.77 -22.99 0.29
CA GLN A 104 9.86 -23.98 0.30
C GLN A 104 11.09 -23.46 -0.47
N ARG A 105 10.91 -22.80 -1.62
CA ARG A 105 12.00 -22.18 -2.40
C ARG A 105 12.69 -21.08 -1.63
N ALA A 106 11.91 -20.15 -1.08
CA ALA A 106 12.43 -19.06 -0.27
C ALA A 106 13.20 -19.59 0.96
N HIS A 107 12.69 -20.65 1.61
CA HIS A 107 13.42 -21.31 2.72
C HIS A 107 14.74 -21.92 2.24
N GLY A 108 14.74 -22.60 1.10
CA GLY A 108 15.95 -23.14 0.46
C GLY A 108 16.97 -22.03 0.17
N ALA A 109 16.52 -20.92 -0.38
CA ALA A 109 17.34 -19.74 -0.67
C ALA A 109 17.92 -19.14 0.62
N ALA A 110 17.11 -18.93 1.66
CA ALA A 110 17.58 -18.43 2.96
C ALA A 110 18.63 -19.36 3.59
N LYS A 111 18.44 -20.69 3.47
CA LYS A 111 19.40 -21.68 3.95
C LYS A 111 20.71 -21.62 3.17
N ALA A 112 20.66 -21.56 1.83
CA ALA A 112 21.84 -21.49 0.98
C ALA A 112 22.63 -20.19 1.19
N ALA A 113 21.92 -19.08 1.47
CA ALA A 113 22.54 -17.79 1.81
C ALA A 113 23.01 -17.69 3.27
N GLY A 114 22.77 -18.70 4.12
CA GLY A 114 23.19 -18.69 5.53
C GLY A 114 22.35 -17.80 6.44
N VAL A 115 21.21 -17.31 5.99
CA VAL A 115 20.33 -16.38 6.74
C VAL A 115 19.08 -17.06 7.33
N ALA A 116 18.89 -18.35 7.11
CA ALA A 116 17.73 -19.10 7.60
C ALA A 116 17.45 -18.98 9.11
N PRO A 117 18.45 -18.82 10.02
CA PRO A 117 18.18 -18.75 11.46
C PRO A 117 17.30 -17.56 11.89
N TRP A 118 17.23 -16.48 11.10
CA TRP A 118 16.36 -15.31 11.36
C TRP A 118 15.34 -15.07 10.27
N CYS A 119 15.10 -16.07 9.39
CA CYS A 119 14.01 -16.08 8.43
C CYS A 119 12.91 -17.05 8.86
N ASP A 120 11.66 -16.63 8.70
CA ASP A 120 10.46 -17.40 9.02
C ASP A 120 9.52 -17.36 7.79
N LEU A 121 9.46 -18.49 7.04
CA LEU A 121 8.65 -18.56 5.81
C LEU A 121 7.30 -19.17 6.14
N ARG A 122 6.23 -18.46 5.78
CA ARG A 122 4.85 -18.83 6.11
C ARG A 122 3.96 -18.86 4.88
N GLU A 123 3.13 -19.88 4.80
CA GLU A 123 1.99 -19.88 3.87
C GLU A 123 0.89 -18.97 4.41
N GLY A 124 0.32 -18.14 3.53
CA GLY A 124 -0.79 -17.26 3.89
C GLY A 124 -1.15 -16.25 2.82
N GLU A 125 -2.30 -15.65 3.00
CA GLU A 125 -2.85 -14.64 2.09
C GLU A 125 -2.57 -13.23 2.63
N MET A 126 -2.28 -12.30 1.72
CA MET A 126 -2.05 -10.88 2.09
C MET A 126 -3.30 -10.18 2.64
N GLU A 127 -4.48 -10.71 2.36
CA GLU A 127 -5.77 -10.22 2.89
C GLU A 127 -6.10 -10.75 4.29
N ALA A 128 -5.27 -11.65 4.83
CA ALA A 128 -5.40 -12.24 6.17
C ALA A 128 -4.02 -12.63 6.70
N ILE A 129 -3.15 -11.66 6.91
CA ILE A 129 -1.76 -11.87 7.31
C ILE A 129 -1.69 -12.57 8.68
N PRO A 130 -1.04 -13.76 8.79
CA PRO A 130 -1.02 -14.56 10.02
C PRO A 130 0.00 -14.00 11.04
N LEU A 131 -0.07 -12.71 11.33
CA LEU A 131 0.74 -12.00 12.31
C LEU A 131 -0.15 -11.18 13.25
N PRO A 132 0.29 -10.95 14.50
CA PRO A 132 -0.38 -10.02 15.40
C PRO A 132 -0.39 -8.58 14.89
N ASP A 133 -1.27 -7.75 15.47
CA ASP A 133 -1.24 -6.32 15.26
C ASP A 133 0.09 -5.74 15.71
N GLU A 134 0.59 -4.72 14.99
CA GLU A 134 1.77 -3.94 15.38
C GLU A 134 3.02 -4.80 15.64
N PHE A 135 3.22 -5.82 14.82
CA PHE A 135 4.28 -6.80 14.99
C PHE A 135 5.56 -6.45 14.22
N VAL A 136 5.46 -5.84 13.05
CA VAL A 136 6.61 -5.60 12.16
C VAL A 136 6.98 -4.12 12.05
N ASP A 137 8.25 -3.84 11.86
CA ASP A 137 8.78 -2.48 11.64
C ASP A 137 8.63 -2.06 10.17
N VAL A 138 8.79 -3.02 9.26
CA VAL A 138 8.78 -2.77 7.82
C VAL A 138 7.97 -3.85 7.10
N VAL A 139 7.20 -3.43 6.11
CA VAL A 139 6.60 -4.33 5.11
C VAL A 139 7.23 -4.03 3.75
N ILE A 140 7.69 -5.06 3.07
CA ILE A 140 8.09 -5.00 1.66
C ILE A 140 7.20 -5.91 0.81
N SER A 141 7.07 -5.60 -0.48
CA SER A 141 6.38 -6.46 -1.44
C SER A 141 6.87 -6.14 -2.86
N ASN A 142 6.93 -7.14 -3.74
CA ASN A 142 7.47 -6.99 -5.09
C ASN A 142 6.61 -7.71 -6.14
N GLY A 143 5.76 -6.95 -6.85
CA GLY A 143 4.91 -7.46 -7.93
C GLY A 143 3.74 -8.33 -7.45
N VAL A 144 3.19 -8.08 -6.26
CA VAL A 144 2.22 -9.00 -5.63
C VAL A 144 0.90 -8.31 -5.27
N ILE A 145 0.91 -7.04 -4.87
CA ILE A 145 -0.30 -6.36 -4.41
C ILE A 145 -1.38 -6.32 -5.50
N ASN A 146 -0.96 -6.16 -6.75
CA ASN A 146 -1.90 -6.14 -7.88
C ASN A 146 -2.59 -7.49 -8.13
N LEU A 147 -2.07 -8.59 -7.64
CA LEU A 147 -2.70 -9.91 -7.72
C LEU A 147 -3.91 -10.05 -6.78
N SER A 148 -3.97 -9.24 -5.73
CA SER A 148 -5.10 -9.28 -4.80
C SER A 148 -6.40 -8.82 -5.46
N PRO A 149 -7.48 -9.60 -5.42
CA PRO A 149 -8.82 -9.12 -5.79
C PRO A 149 -9.41 -8.18 -4.73
N ARG A 150 -8.81 -8.13 -3.52
CA ARG A 150 -9.26 -7.34 -2.37
C ARG A 150 -8.16 -6.40 -1.87
N LYS A 151 -7.57 -5.60 -2.76
CA LYS A 151 -6.42 -4.72 -2.45
C LYS A 151 -6.64 -3.83 -1.22
N SER A 152 -7.85 -3.31 -1.02
CA SER A 152 -8.15 -2.50 0.18
C SER A 152 -8.04 -3.32 1.47
N ARG A 153 -8.37 -4.63 1.42
CA ARG A 153 -8.17 -5.53 2.56
C ARG A 153 -6.69 -5.83 2.78
N ALA A 154 -5.93 -6.05 1.70
CA ALA A 154 -4.48 -6.25 1.79
C ALA A 154 -3.78 -5.03 2.43
N PHE A 155 -4.11 -3.80 2.00
CA PHE A 155 -3.56 -2.59 2.62
C PHE A 155 -4.00 -2.42 4.09
N ALA A 156 -5.24 -2.77 4.45
CA ALA A 156 -5.68 -2.77 5.84
C ALA A 156 -4.88 -3.75 6.71
N GLU A 157 -4.59 -4.95 6.21
CA GLU A 157 -3.75 -5.94 6.89
C GLU A 157 -2.30 -5.46 7.02
N ILE A 158 -1.72 -4.88 5.96
CA ILE A 158 -0.39 -4.25 6.00
C ILE A 158 -0.34 -3.21 7.12
N THR A 159 -1.32 -2.30 7.17
CA THR A 159 -1.40 -1.27 8.21
C THR A 159 -1.59 -1.88 9.59
N ARG A 160 -2.39 -2.94 9.72
CA ARG A 160 -2.63 -3.63 10.99
C ARG A 160 -1.34 -4.21 11.58
N VAL A 161 -0.56 -4.92 10.77
CA VAL A 161 0.66 -5.59 11.25
C VAL A 161 1.84 -4.65 11.44
N LEU A 162 1.87 -3.49 10.79
CA LEU A 162 2.89 -2.46 11.02
C LEU A 162 2.79 -1.87 12.42
N ARG A 163 3.91 -1.70 13.09
CA ARG A 163 4.02 -0.91 14.32
C ARG A 163 3.72 0.57 14.05
N PRO A 164 3.25 1.34 15.02
CA PRO A 164 3.23 2.79 14.91
C PRO A 164 4.61 3.32 14.53
N GLY A 165 4.70 4.18 13.52
CA GLY A 165 5.96 4.67 12.95
C GLY A 165 6.62 3.72 11.96
N GLY A 166 6.12 2.49 11.81
CA GLY A 166 6.57 1.53 10.81
C GLY A 166 6.30 2.00 9.38
N ARG A 167 6.94 1.37 8.41
CA ARG A 167 6.88 1.79 7.00
C ARG A 167 6.60 0.62 6.07
N VAL A 168 6.05 0.94 4.92
CA VAL A 168 5.85 0.02 3.81
C VAL A 168 6.64 0.49 2.60
N CYS A 169 7.24 -0.44 1.87
CA CYS A 169 7.90 -0.20 0.59
C CYS A 169 7.48 -1.29 -0.40
N VAL A 170 6.71 -0.90 -1.39
CA VAL A 170 6.17 -1.80 -2.42
C VAL A 170 6.81 -1.45 -3.76
N SER A 171 7.26 -2.44 -4.50
CA SER A 171 7.47 -2.36 -5.93
C SER A 171 6.29 -3.02 -6.63
N ASP A 172 5.58 -2.31 -7.49
CA ASP A 172 4.49 -2.90 -8.26
C ASP A 172 4.27 -2.15 -9.58
N LEU A 173 3.45 -2.74 -10.44
CA LEU A 173 3.09 -2.13 -11.71
C LEU A 173 1.94 -1.15 -11.54
N VAL A 174 2.04 -0.03 -12.25
CA VAL A 174 0.91 0.85 -12.50
C VAL A 174 0.66 0.92 -13.99
N VAL A 175 -0.61 1.09 -14.36
CA VAL A 175 -1.05 1.24 -15.73
C VAL A 175 -1.75 2.57 -15.91
N ASN A 176 -1.75 3.07 -17.14
CA ASN A 176 -2.62 4.16 -17.52
C ASN A 176 -4.08 3.64 -17.61
N ASP A 177 -5.05 4.51 -17.37
CA ASP A 177 -6.49 4.15 -17.33
C ASP A 177 -7.06 3.67 -18.68
N ASP A 178 -6.25 3.57 -19.74
CA ASP A 178 -6.68 3.38 -21.14
C ASP A 178 -6.45 1.94 -21.68
N LEU A 179 -6.27 0.94 -20.82
CA LEU A 179 -6.16 -0.43 -21.32
C LEU A 179 -7.50 -0.97 -21.83
N PRO A 180 -7.52 -1.69 -22.99
CA PRO A 180 -8.74 -2.27 -23.53
C PRO A 180 -9.45 -3.20 -22.53
N PRO A 181 -10.81 -3.17 -22.45
CA PRO A 181 -11.56 -4.04 -21.55
C PRO A 181 -11.26 -5.53 -21.72
N GLU A 182 -10.94 -5.97 -22.94
CA GLU A 182 -10.57 -7.36 -23.24
C GLU A 182 -9.24 -7.77 -22.56
N VAL A 183 -8.29 -6.83 -22.40
CA VAL A 183 -7.05 -7.06 -21.65
C VAL A 183 -7.35 -7.09 -20.14
N LEU A 184 -8.16 -6.14 -19.66
CA LEU A 184 -8.51 -6.04 -18.24
C LEU A 184 -9.33 -7.24 -17.74
N SER A 185 -10.10 -7.90 -18.63
CA SER A 185 -10.89 -9.10 -18.31
C SER A 185 -10.13 -10.41 -18.50
N SER A 186 -8.88 -10.37 -18.97
CA SER A 186 -8.07 -11.56 -19.25
C SER A 186 -7.47 -12.13 -17.96
N GLY A 187 -7.76 -13.38 -17.63
CA GLY A 187 -7.16 -14.08 -16.49
C GLY A 187 -5.62 -14.10 -16.51
N PRO A 188 -4.97 -14.44 -17.64
CA PRO A 188 -3.52 -14.36 -17.76
C PRO A 188 -2.96 -12.94 -17.60
N ALA A 189 -3.64 -11.89 -18.10
CA ALA A 189 -3.22 -10.51 -17.88
C ALA A 189 -3.37 -10.11 -16.39
N TRP A 190 -4.33 -10.70 -15.67
CA TRP A 190 -4.44 -10.55 -14.23
C TRP A 190 -3.26 -11.22 -13.51
N ALA A 191 -2.95 -12.46 -13.81
CA ALA A 191 -1.79 -13.16 -13.25
C ALA A 191 -0.46 -12.44 -13.55
N GLY A 192 -0.36 -11.75 -14.69
CA GLY A 192 0.78 -10.89 -15.04
C GLY A 192 0.76 -9.50 -14.38
N CYS A 193 -0.07 -9.26 -13.37
CA CYS A 193 -0.20 -7.98 -12.67
C CYS A 193 -0.71 -6.79 -13.51
N ILE A 194 -1.10 -6.98 -14.78
CA ILE A 194 -1.52 -5.89 -15.66
C ILE A 194 -3.03 -5.61 -15.50
N ALA A 195 -3.88 -6.63 -15.60
CA ALA A 195 -5.33 -6.43 -15.49
C ALA A 195 -5.77 -6.01 -14.08
N GLY A 196 -4.99 -6.36 -13.06
CA GLY A 196 -5.21 -5.94 -11.68
C GLY A 196 -4.47 -4.65 -11.30
N ALA A 197 -3.64 -4.09 -12.17
CA ALA A 197 -2.84 -2.91 -11.85
C ALA A 197 -3.72 -1.67 -11.57
N LEU A 198 -3.23 -0.87 -10.65
CA LEU A 198 -3.86 0.40 -10.29
C LEU A 198 -3.18 1.54 -11.04
N SER A 199 -3.89 2.64 -11.29
CA SER A 199 -3.20 3.90 -11.59
C SER A 199 -2.54 4.46 -10.34
N GLU A 200 -1.48 5.27 -10.50
CA GLU A 200 -0.75 5.89 -9.37
C GLU A 200 -1.70 6.59 -8.40
N ARG A 201 -2.67 7.32 -8.93
CA ARG A 201 -3.69 8.04 -8.16
C ARG A 201 -4.53 7.08 -7.30
N ILE A 202 -4.98 5.97 -7.87
CA ILE A 202 -5.79 4.99 -7.13
C ILE A 202 -4.95 4.27 -6.09
N PHE A 203 -3.68 3.96 -6.40
CA PHE A 203 -2.75 3.34 -5.46
C PHE A 203 -2.56 4.23 -4.22
N ALA A 204 -2.20 5.51 -4.43
CA ALA A 204 -2.04 6.50 -3.35
C ALA A 204 -3.30 6.61 -2.47
N ARG A 205 -4.47 6.71 -3.11
CA ARG A 205 -5.76 6.79 -2.41
C ARG A 205 -6.07 5.55 -1.56
N LYS A 206 -5.68 4.36 -2.02
CA LYS A 206 -5.89 3.13 -1.24
C LYS A 206 -4.98 3.06 -0.01
N LEU A 207 -3.73 3.52 -0.12
CA LEU A 207 -2.81 3.62 1.01
C LEU A 207 -3.33 4.61 2.06
N ASP A 208 -3.75 5.78 1.63
CA ASP A 208 -4.34 6.81 2.49
C ASP A 208 -5.59 6.29 3.22
N ARG A 209 -6.52 5.65 2.49
CA ARG A 209 -7.71 5.01 3.09
C ARG A 209 -7.38 3.89 4.09
N ALA A 210 -6.23 3.27 3.96
CA ALA A 210 -5.75 2.27 4.91
C ALA A 210 -5.08 2.91 6.15
N GLY A 211 -4.97 4.25 6.20
CA GLY A 211 -4.37 4.99 7.30
C GLY A 211 -2.85 5.13 7.21
N LEU A 212 -2.28 4.92 6.02
CA LEU A 212 -0.86 5.17 5.75
C LEU A 212 -0.68 6.61 5.26
N VAL A 213 0.40 7.24 5.68
CA VAL A 213 0.74 8.64 5.39
C VAL A 213 2.09 8.74 4.69
N ASP A 214 2.48 9.96 4.27
CA ASP A 214 3.77 10.23 3.61
C ASP A 214 3.97 9.35 2.37
N VAL A 215 2.91 9.21 1.55
CA VAL A 215 2.95 8.39 0.34
C VAL A 215 3.87 9.04 -0.69
N GLU A 216 4.91 8.32 -1.06
CA GLU A 216 5.90 8.73 -2.04
C GLU A 216 6.01 7.68 -3.14
N MET A 217 6.06 8.13 -4.41
CA MET A 217 6.21 7.28 -5.59
C MET A 217 7.45 7.69 -6.37
N SER A 218 8.35 6.74 -6.58
CA SER A 218 9.68 6.97 -7.17
C SER A 218 10.10 5.82 -8.08
N GLU A 219 11.30 5.91 -8.68
CA GLU A 219 11.94 4.84 -9.47
C GLU A 219 11.04 4.28 -10.57
N ARG A 220 10.52 5.18 -11.42
CA ARG A 220 9.64 4.77 -12.53
C ARG A 220 10.43 4.12 -13.65
N THR A 221 10.19 2.83 -13.89
CA THR A 221 10.77 2.05 -15.00
C THR A 221 9.67 1.62 -15.95
N PRO A 222 9.59 2.19 -17.16
CA PRO A 222 8.62 1.77 -18.15
C PRO A 222 8.91 0.34 -18.61
N LEU A 223 7.84 -0.45 -18.80
CA LEU A 223 7.91 -1.80 -19.35
C LEU A 223 7.21 -1.86 -20.71
N THR A 224 7.91 -2.42 -21.68
CA THR A 224 7.40 -2.70 -23.02
C THR A 224 6.71 -4.07 -23.07
N LEU A 225 6.02 -4.34 -24.16
CA LEU A 225 5.45 -5.68 -24.41
C LEU A 225 6.54 -6.76 -24.47
N ASP A 226 7.72 -6.44 -24.95
CA ASP A 226 8.83 -7.41 -25.00
C ASP A 226 9.42 -7.66 -23.59
N ASP A 227 9.38 -6.68 -22.71
CA ASP A 227 9.78 -6.87 -21.32
C ASP A 227 8.84 -7.81 -20.58
N VAL A 228 7.53 -7.63 -20.71
CA VAL A 228 6.56 -8.52 -20.04
C VAL A 228 6.57 -9.92 -20.67
N ALA A 229 6.99 -10.07 -21.90
CA ALA A 229 7.15 -11.37 -22.54
C ALA A 229 8.25 -12.25 -21.90
N LEU A 230 9.13 -11.67 -21.08
CA LEU A 230 10.11 -12.43 -20.28
C LEU A 230 9.48 -13.18 -19.11
N TYR A 231 8.29 -12.78 -18.66
CA TYR A 231 7.62 -13.47 -17.58
C TYR A 231 6.84 -14.68 -18.10
N PRO A 232 7.00 -15.85 -17.48
CA PRO A 232 6.35 -17.09 -17.95
C PRO A 232 4.83 -17.07 -17.84
N LEU A 233 4.28 -16.07 -17.19
CA LEU A 233 2.83 -15.82 -17.04
C LEU A 233 2.19 -15.29 -18.33
N PHE A 234 2.99 -14.72 -19.25
CA PHE A 234 2.52 -14.22 -20.54
C PHE A 234 2.71 -15.26 -21.62
N THR A 235 1.69 -16.10 -21.83
CA THR A 235 1.75 -17.13 -22.85
C THR A 235 1.78 -16.52 -24.28
N PRO A 236 2.25 -17.29 -25.30
CA PRO A 236 2.26 -16.82 -26.69
C PRO A 236 0.90 -16.33 -27.18
N GLU A 237 -0.18 -16.95 -26.72
CA GLU A 237 -1.56 -16.59 -27.06
C GLU A 237 -1.93 -15.21 -26.50
N VAL A 238 -1.58 -14.95 -25.22
CA VAL A 238 -1.79 -13.66 -24.56
C VAL A 238 -0.98 -12.56 -25.24
N LEU A 239 0.28 -12.81 -25.50
CA LEU A 239 1.14 -11.84 -26.20
C LEU A 239 0.64 -11.54 -27.61
N THR A 240 0.12 -12.55 -28.33
CA THR A 240 -0.49 -12.37 -29.65
C THR A 240 -1.78 -11.52 -29.56
N LEU A 241 -2.62 -11.79 -28.55
CA LEU A 241 -3.82 -10.98 -28.29
C LEU A 241 -3.44 -9.53 -28.00
N MET A 242 -2.47 -9.31 -27.11
CA MET A 242 -2.01 -7.97 -26.75
C MET A 242 -1.42 -7.22 -27.96
N ARG A 243 -0.59 -7.90 -28.78
CA ARG A 243 -0.05 -7.30 -30.01
C ARG A 243 -1.16 -6.91 -31.01
N ARG A 244 -2.27 -7.60 -31.03
CA ARG A 244 -3.41 -7.29 -31.91
C ARG A 244 -4.26 -6.13 -31.38
N LEU A 245 -4.48 -6.04 -30.07
CA LEU A 245 -5.38 -5.08 -29.47
C LEU A 245 -4.72 -3.76 -29.11
N LEU A 246 -3.45 -3.77 -28.75
CA LEU A 246 -2.75 -2.58 -28.28
C LEU A 246 -2.15 -1.79 -29.45
N PRO A 247 -2.32 -0.46 -29.51
CA PRO A 247 -1.60 0.43 -30.41
C PRO A 247 -0.08 0.33 -30.22
N ASP A 248 0.69 0.72 -31.25
CA ASP A 248 2.15 0.58 -31.23
C ASP A 248 2.81 1.42 -30.12
N ASP A 249 2.29 2.60 -29.84
CA ASP A 249 2.74 3.46 -28.74
C ASP A 249 2.47 2.83 -27.38
N THR A 250 1.29 2.22 -27.20
CA THR A 250 0.96 1.50 -25.96
C THR A 250 1.85 0.28 -25.76
N ARG A 251 2.27 -0.42 -26.84
CA ARG A 251 3.20 -1.56 -26.76
C ARG A 251 4.58 -1.17 -26.27
N GLN A 252 4.99 0.08 -26.50
CA GLN A 252 6.25 0.63 -26.00
C GLN A 252 6.18 1.02 -24.51
N HIS A 253 4.98 1.12 -23.95
CA HIS A 253 4.76 1.51 -22.56
C HIS A 253 3.46 0.89 -22.04
N ILE A 254 3.47 -0.43 -21.79
CA ILE A 254 2.28 -1.17 -21.30
C ILE A 254 2.00 -0.86 -19.83
N ALA A 255 3.04 -0.78 -19.04
CA ALA A 255 2.99 -0.55 -17.60
C ALA A 255 4.25 0.18 -17.15
N THR A 256 4.19 0.78 -15.98
CA THR A 256 5.36 1.33 -15.31
C THR A 256 5.56 0.58 -13.99
N SER A 257 6.75 0.01 -13.80
CA SER A 257 7.18 -0.40 -12.46
C SER A 257 7.55 0.83 -11.67
N LEU A 258 7.13 0.90 -10.41
CA LEU A 258 7.52 1.99 -9.52
C LEU A 258 7.67 1.52 -8.08
N ILE A 259 8.42 2.30 -7.31
CA ILE A 259 8.53 2.13 -5.86
C ILE A 259 7.51 3.04 -5.17
N VAL A 260 6.69 2.45 -4.32
CA VAL A 260 5.74 3.14 -3.46
C VAL A 260 6.18 2.99 -2.01
N ARG A 261 6.40 4.11 -1.33
CA ARG A 261 6.71 4.17 0.10
C ARG A 261 5.59 4.87 0.84
N ALA A 262 5.29 4.40 2.05
CA ALA A 262 4.37 5.07 2.96
C ALA A 262 4.70 4.69 4.40
N ARG A 263 4.12 5.39 5.36
CA ARG A 263 4.37 5.17 6.80
C ARG A 263 3.06 4.99 7.56
N LYS A 264 3.08 4.13 8.56
CA LYS A 264 2.03 4.15 9.58
C LYS A 264 2.36 5.29 10.56
N PRO A 265 1.41 6.17 10.88
CA PRO A 265 1.62 7.22 11.86
C PRO A 265 2.23 6.69 13.15
N ALA A 266 3.22 7.39 13.71
CA ALA A 266 3.86 7.00 14.98
C ALA A 266 2.92 7.11 16.19
N VAL A 267 1.94 7.97 16.08
CA VAL A 267 0.81 8.04 17.02
C VAL A 267 -0.37 7.38 16.34
N ARG A 268 -1.03 6.44 17.01
CA ARG A 268 -2.34 5.99 16.53
C ARG A 268 -3.20 7.23 16.36
N ILE A 269 -3.41 7.65 15.09
CA ILE A 269 -4.64 8.38 14.81
C ILE A 269 -5.71 7.30 14.96
N PRO A 270 -6.54 7.36 15.99
CA PRO A 270 -7.49 6.29 16.20
C PRO A 270 -8.34 6.21 14.92
N HIS A 271 -8.37 5.05 14.28
CA HIS A 271 -9.34 4.79 13.24
C HIS A 271 -10.71 4.86 13.92
N VAL A 272 -11.40 5.95 13.71
CA VAL A 272 -12.79 6.06 14.15
C VAL A 272 -13.55 5.06 13.29
N PRO A 273 -14.12 4.00 13.85
CA PRO A 273 -14.93 3.09 13.08
C PRO A 273 -16.01 3.91 12.37
N ALA A 274 -16.16 3.70 11.05
CA ALA A 274 -17.22 4.35 10.29
C ALA A 274 -18.53 4.21 11.08
N ALA A 275 -19.19 5.34 11.33
CA ALA A 275 -20.46 5.32 12.04
C ALA A 275 -21.37 4.27 11.37
N PRO A 276 -22.08 3.44 12.15
CA PRO A 276 -22.95 2.43 11.58
C PRO A 276 -23.88 3.08 10.57
N SER A 277 -23.98 2.49 9.38
CA SER A 277 -24.86 2.96 8.33
C SER A 277 -26.26 3.15 8.93
N CYS A 278 -26.75 4.38 8.96
CA CYS A 278 -28.08 4.67 9.47
C CYS A 278 -29.11 4.00 8.55
N PRO A 279 -29.90 3.03 9.01
CA PRO A 279 -30.84 2.32 8.17
C PRO A 279 -32.07 3.14 7.83
N ASP A 280 -32.22 4.35 8.40
CA ASP A 280 -33.41 5.19 8.19
C ASP A 280 -33.00 6.66 7.97
N ALA A 281 -33.34 7.17 6.80
CA ALA A 281 -33.03 8.55 6.38
C ALA A 281 -33.73 9.65 7.19
N SER A 282 -34.50 9.31 8.23
CA SER A 282 -35.30 10.23 9.02
C SER A 282 -34.62 10.77 10.29
N ALA A 283 -33.48 10.23 10.70
CA ALA A 283 -32.76 10.72 11.89
C ALA A 283 -31.68 11.73 11.50
N LEU A 284 -32.02 13.01 11.49
CA LEU A 284 -31.16 14.10 11.02
C LEU A 284 -30.41 14.83 12.14
N VAL A 285 -30.63 14.51 13.40
CA VAL A 285 -30.00 15.21 14.54
C VAL A 285 -29.33 14.21 15.47
N GLN A 286 -27.98 14.25 15.51
CA GLN A 286 -27.17 13.52 16.50
C GLN A 286 -26.44 14.52 17.39
N ARG A 287 -26.46 14.31 18.69
CA ARG A 287 -25.66 15.13 19.61
C ARG A 287 -24.19 14.68 19.53
N LEU A 288 -23.27 15.63 19.47
CA LEU A 288 -21.84 15.36 19.39
C LEU A 288 -21.35 14.52 20.59
N ASP A 289 -21.94 14.69 21.75
CA ASP A 289 -21.59 13.95 22.97
C ASP A 289 -22.00 12.46 22.92
N ASP A 290 -22.94 12.12 22.05
CA ASP A 290 -23.40 10.74 21.82
C ASP A 290 -22.53 10.00 20.79
N VAL A 291 -21.57 10.70 20.14
CA VAL A 291 -20.67 10.12 19.13
C VAL A 291 -19.40 9.61 19.81
N ALA A 292 -19.08 8.34 19.55
CA ALA A 292 -17.85 7.75 20.07
C ALA A 292 -16.62 8.60 19.71
N ALA A 293 -15.87 8.97 20.73
CA ALA A 293 -14.65 9.74 20.58
C ALA A 293 -13.43 8.82 20.61
N VAL A 294 -12.42 9.24 19.89
CA VAL A 294 -11.11 8.59 19.93
C VAL A 294 -10.05 9.63 20.28
N GLU A 295 -9.27 9.34 21.31
CA GLU A 295 -8.30 10.27 21.88
C GLU A 295 -6.87 9.75 21.72
N ALA A 296 -5.98 10.61 21.24
CA ALA A 296 -4.54 10.33 21.18
C ALA A 296 -3.74 11.63 21.20
N GLY A 297 -2.73 11.70 22.07
CA GLY A 297 -1.75 12.80 22.10
C GLY A 297 -2.38 14.20 22.25
N GLY A 298 -3.43 14.33 23.06
CA GLY A 298 -4.16 15.59 23.24
C GLY A 298 -5.07 15.99 22.08
N VAL A 299 -5.34 15.06 21.17
CA VAL A 299 -6.29 15.24 20.06
C VAL A 299 -7.44 14.25 20.21
N THR A 300 -8.66 14.74 20.26
CA THR A 300 -9.89 13.95 20.26
C THR A 300 -10.56 14.06 18.89
N VAL A 301 -10.89 12.93 18.27
CA VAL A 301 -11.56 12.88 16.97
C VAL A 301 -12.91 12.16 17.10
N ARG A 302 -13.96 12.76 16.54
CA ARG A 302 -15.31 12.16 16.41
C ARG A 302 -15.71 12.16 14.94
N ALA A 303 -15.92 10.98 14.36
CA ALA A 303 -16.50 10.86 13.02
C ALA A 303 -18.02 10.90 13.13
N LEU A 304 -18.64 11.88 12.48
CA LEU A 304 -20.09 12.09 12.58
C LEU A 304 -20.85 11.25 11.56
N LYS A 305 -20.47 11.28 10.32
CA LYS A 305 -21.12 10.51 9.25
C LYS A 305 -20.25 10.54 7.99
N ARG A 306 -20.23 9.43 7.28
CA ARG A 306 -19.77 9.38 5.90
C ARG A 306 -20.99 9.27 4.99
N VAL A 307 -21.10 10.18 4.02
CA VAL A 307 -22.11 10.13 2.98
C VAL A 307 -21.35 10.14 1.65
N ASP A 308 -21.53 9.08 0.89
CA ASP A 308 -20.81 8.87 -0.35
C ASP A 308 -19.27 8.99 -0.17
N GLU A 309 -18.68 10.00 -0.76
CA GLU A 309 -17.24 10.25 -0.72
C GLU A 309 -16.82 11.38 0.23
N VAL A 310 -17.72 11.84 1.10
CA VAL A 310 -17.46 12.89 2.07
C VAL A 310 -17.53 12.34 3.48
N GLU A 311 -16.47 12.52 4.25
CA GLU A 311 -16.43 12.23 5.68
C GLU A 311 -16.46 13.54 6.48
N LEU A 312 -17.34 13.61 7.45
CA LEU A 312 -17.44 14.73 8.37
C LEU A 312 -16.87 14.32 9.74
N THR A 313 -15.83 15.01 10.17
CA THR A 313 -15.21 14.78 11.48
C THR A 313 -15.19 16.04 12.34
N VAL A 314 -15.29 15.87 13.66
CA VAL A 314 -15.00 16.93 14.61
C VAL A 314 -13.71 16.57 15.34
N LYS A 315 -12.77 17.50 15.36
CA LYS A 315 -11.49 17.37 16.05
C LYS A 315 -11.41 18.39 17.16
N ASP A 316 -11.07 17.93 18.35
CA ASP A 316 -10.71 18.76 19.49
C ASP A 316 -9.22 18.56 19.76
N ILE A 317 -8.45 19.65 19.74
CA ILE A 317 -7.02 19.67 20.03
C ILE A 317 -6.84 20.41 21.35
N GLU A 318 -6.32 19.74 22.36
CA GLU A 318 -6.07 20.35 23.67
C GLU A 318 -5.05 21.48 23.57
N ALA A 319 -5.12 22.43 24.50
CA ALA A 319 -4.20 23.56 24.57
C ALA A 319 -2.74 23.10 24.58
N GLY A 320 -1.93 23.66 23.71
CA GLY A 320 -0.51 23.34 23.57
C GLY A 320 -0.21 22.05 22.79
N HIS A 321 -1.21 21.33 22.29
CA HIS A 321 -1.04 20.12 21.47
C HIS A 321 -1.12 20.41 19.99
N THR A 322 -0.56 19.50 19.19
CA THR A 322 -0.49 19.61 17.72
C THR A 322 -0.81 18.26 17.10
N THR A 323 -1.59 18.25 16.01
CA THR A 323 -1.73 17.03 15.20
C THR A 323 -0.37 16.64 14.64
N PRO A 324 -0.12 15.34 14.39
CA PRO A 324 1.08 14.93 13.66
C PRO A 324 1.20 15.71 12.33
N PHE A 325 2.44 16.04 11.92
CA PHE A 325 2.68 16.61 10.60
C PHE A 325 2.57 15.51 9.56
N HIS A 326 1.58 15.60 8.66
CA HIS A 326 1.22 14.54 7.73
C HIS A 326 0.68 15.11 6.41
N SER A 327 0.54 14.24 5.41
CA SER A 327 -0.16 14.54 4.16
C SER A 327 -1.10 13.39 3.77
N HIS A 328 -2.10 13.67 2.96
CA HIS A 328 -3.04 12.69 2.42
C HIS A 328 -3.48 13.07 1.00
N SER A 329 -3.98 12.09 0.24
CA SER A 329 -4.28 12.24 -1.19
C SER A 329 -5.57 12.99 -1.50
N HIS A 330 -6.40 13.29 -0.50
CA HIS A 330 -7.64 14.06 -0.65
C HIS A 330 -7.46 15.52 -0.17
N ALA A 331 -8.35 16.40 -0.63
CA ALA A 331 -8.40 17.76 -0.13
C ALA A 331 -8.98 17.78 1.29
N HIS A 332 -8.29 18.46 2.21
CA HIS A 332 -8.73 18.67 3.57
C HIS A 332 -9.33 20.06 3.71
N ARG A 333 -10.60 20.13 4.04
CA ARG A 333 -11.28 21.39 4.30
C ARG A 333 -11.81 21.41 5.73
N GLY A 334 -11.76 22.57 6.36
CA GLY A 334 -12.26 22.68 7.72
C GLY A 334 -12.70 24.08 8.07
N ILE A 335 -13.49 24.14 9.15
CA ILE A 335 -13.91 25.37 9.78
C ILE A 335 -13.56 25.34 11.27
N ILE A 336 -13.00 26.42 11.77
CA ILE A 336 -12.71 26.59 13.18
C ILE A 336 -13.99 27.00 13.91
N MET A 337 -14.40 26.17 14.88
CA MET A 337 -15.61 26.41 15.67
C MET A 337 -15.33 27.21 16.93
N THR A 338 -14.29 26.82 17.68
CA THR A 338 -13.90 27.50 18.94
C THR A 338 -12.40 27.35 19.17
N GLY A 339 -11.82 28.23 19.99
CA GLY A 339 -10.39 28.23 20.30
C GLY A 339 -9.56 28.93 19.24
N THR A 340 -8.26 29.07 19.49
CA THR A 340 -7.30 29.61 18.54
C THR A 340 -6.18 28.61 18.30
N GLY A 341 -5.56 28.70 17.11
CA GLY A 341 -4.51 27.76 16.75
C GLY A 341 -3.69 28.21 15.54
N MET A 342 -2.88 27.30 15.05
CA MET A 342 -1.95 27.53 13.95
C MET A 342 -2.04 26.39 12.94
N LEU A 343 -2.36 26.70 11.69
CA LEU A 343 -2.16 25.78 10.57
C LEU A 343 -0.69 25.87 10.12
N GLN A 344 0.00 24.76 10.21
CA GLN A 344 1.38 24.64 9.79
C GLN A 344 1.43 23.93 8.43
N LEU A 345 2.02 24.57 7.45
CA LEU A 345 2.31 24.07 6.12
C LEU A 345 3.82 24.09 5.90
N THR A 346 4.33 23.39 4.89
CA THR A 346 5.75 23.48 4.53
C THR A 346 6.15 24.93 4.26
N GLY A 347 6.99 25.50 5.13
CA GLY A 347 7.48 26.88 5.01
C GLY A 347 6.49 28.01 5.37
N ARG A 348 5.28 27.70 5.85
CA ARG A 348 4.26 28.70 6.22
C ARG A 348 3.52 28.32 7.50
N ARG A 349 3.15 29.33 8.28
CA ARG A 349 2.25 29.20 9.43
C ARG A 349 1.13 30.23 9.28
N LEU A 350 -0.09 29.79 9.46
CA LEU A 350 -1.29 30.62 9.33
C LEU A 350 -2.07 30.56 10.64
N PRO A 351 -2.34 31.69 11.29
CA PRO A 351 -3.16 31.71 12.50
C PRO A 351 -4.59 31.29 12.16
N LEU A 352 -5.22 30.60 13.10
CA LEU A 352 -6.60 30.12 13.02
C LEU A 352 -7.42 30.67 14.18
N THR A 353 -8.56 31.26 13.84
CA THR A 353 -9.54 31.82 14.79
C THR A 353 -10.96 31.31 14.49
N PRO A 354 -11.89 31.35 15.44
CA PRO A 354 -13.27 30.92 15.21
C PRO A 354 -13.90 31.61 14.00
N GLY A 355 -14.51 30.82 13.13
CA GLY A 355 -15.11 31.25 11.87
C GLY A 355 -14.17 31.14 10.65
N ASP A 356 -12.86 30.94 10.86
CA ASP A 356 -11.95 30.72 9.75
C ASP A 356 -12.25 29.40 9.04
N VAL A 357 -12.26 29.45 7.70
CA VAL A 357 -12.37 28.30 6.83
C VAL A 357 -11.03 28.09 6.14
N PHE A 358 -10.50 26.89 6.20
CA PHE A 358 -9.27 26.56 5.50
C PHE A 358 -9.48 25.44 4.47
N SER A 359 -8.64 25.43 3.46
CA SER A 359 -8.57 24.34 2.47
C SER A 359 -7.11 24.01 2.22
N ILE A 360 -6.77 22.74 2.38
CA ILE A 360 -5.44 22.18 2.14
C ILE A 360 -5.52 21.31 0.91
N ALA A 361 -4.64 21.56 -0.05
CA ALA A 361 -4.60 20.78 -1.28
C ALA A 361 -4.22 19.31 -1.00
N PRO A 362 -4.65 18.37 -1.86
CA PRO A 362 -4.17 16.99 -1.80
C PRO A 362 -2.63 16.94 -1.76
N ASN A 363 -2.09 16.04 -0.94
CA ASN A 363 -0.67 15.79 -0.75
C ASN A 363 0.14 16.97 -0.18
N ALA A 364 -0.50 18.04 0.30
CA ALA A 364 0.20 19.12 0.97
C ALA A 364 0.48 18.74 2.44
N PRO A 365 1.75 18.66 2.87
CA PRO A 365 2.09 18.35 4.25
C PRO A 365 1.59 19.45 5.20
N HIS A 366 0.93 19.04 6.28
CA HIS A 366 0.35 19.99 7.23
C HIS A 366 0.20 19.42 8.65
N ALA A 367 0.07 20.33 9.61
CA ALA A 367 -0.34 20.04 10.97
C ALA A 367 -1.19 21.20 11.51
N ILE A 368 -2.03 20.95 12.50
CA ILE A 368 -2.83 21.94 13.17
C ILE A 368 -2.50 21.90 14.66
N ALA A 369 -2.09 23.06 15.20
CA ALA A 369 -1.75 23.24 16.59
C ALA A 369 -2.81 24.08 17.30
N SER A 370 -3.11 23.75 18.56
CA SER A 370 -3.83 24.64 19.49
C SER A 370 -2.81 25.48 20.23
N ASP A 371 -2.83 26.80 20.03
CA ASP A 371 -1.89 27.76 20.65
C ASP A 371 -2.55 28.72 21.64
N GLY A 372 -3.87 28.60 21.80
CA GLY A 372 -4.66 29.37 22.76
C GLY A 372 -4.71 28.77 24.16
N PRO A 373 -5.34 29.48 25.12
CA PRO A 373 -5.48 29.03 26.49
C PRO A 373 -6.50 27.88 26.66
N GLY A 374 -7.25 27.54 25.62
CA GLY A 374 -8.25 26.48 25.60
C GLY A 374 -8.10 25.56 24.40
N SER A 375 -8.90 24.50 24.34
CA SER A 375 -8.89 23.56 23.23
C SER A 375 -9.36 24.23 21.93
N LEU A 376 -8.70 23.90 20.83
CA LEU A 376 -9.11 24.25 19.46
C LEU A 376 -10.10 23.19 18.95
N ARG A 377 -11.33 23.60 18.64
CA ARG A 377 -12.33 22.73 18.01
C ARG A 377 -12.52 23.10 16.55
N LEU A 378 -12.44 22.11 15.68
CA LEU A 378 -12.68 22.28 14.27
C LEU A 378 -13.54 21.15 13.70
N VAL A 379 -14.29 21.48 12.65
CA VAL A 379 -15.03 20.52 11.85
C VAL A 379 -14.28 20.35 10.52
N CYS A 380 -13.99 19.11 10.15
CA CYS A 380 -13.32 18.78 8.90
C CYS A 380 -14.28 18.07 7.94
N LEU A 381 -14.16 18.42 6.68
CA LEU A 381 -14.76 17.76 5.52
C LEU A 381 -13.65 17.16 4.71
N ASP A 382 -13.48 15.86 4.83
CA ASP A 382 -12.52 15.09 4.02
C ASP A 382 -13.25 14.60 2.78
N CYS A 383 -12.97 15.26 1.64
CA CYS A 383 -13.64 14.99 0.37
C CYS A 383 -12.82 13.99 -0.42
N PHE A 384 -13.33 12.77 -0.54
CA PHE A 384 -12.74 11.68 -1.32
C PHE A 384 -13.29 11.65 -2.76
N VAL A 385 -13.80 12.79 -3.26
CA VAL A 385 -14.45 12.88 -4.57
C VAL A 385 -13.48 12.53 -5.68
N ASP A 386 -13.86 11.60 -6.52
CA ASP A 386 -13.25 11.42 -7.83
C ASP A 386 -13.40 12.73 -8.61
N SER A 387 -12.29 13.39 -8.91
CA SER A 387 -12.30 14.42 -9.93
C SER A 387 -12.40 13.74 -11.30
N ALA A 388 -13.59 13.21 -11.59
CA ALA A 388 -14.00 12.91 -12.94
C ALA A 388 -14.60 14.21 -13.50
N THR A 389 -13.77 15.04 -14.10
CA THR A 389 -14.03 15.91 -15.29
C THR A 389 -12.69 16.43 -15.78
#